data_1312b040403f7ec84ac582f2e02ec7af
#
_entry.id   1312b040403f7ec84ac582f2e02ec7af
#
_cell.length_a   1.000
_cell.length_b   1.000
_cell.length_c   1.000
_cell.angle_alpha   90.00
_cell.angle_beta   90.00
_cell.angle_gamma   90.00
#
_symmetry.space_group_name_H-M   'P 1'
#
loop_
_entity.id
_entity.type
_entity.pdbx_description
1 polymer ?
#
loop_
_entity_poly.entity_id
_entity_poly.type
_entity_poly.pdbx_seq_one_letter_code
_entity_poly.pdbx_strand_id
1 'polypeptide(L)'
;SYTWIDGNTYTSSNNTATVTLVNDAGCDSVITLNLIITTTKTVNVFAESCISYTWEINNTNYSQSGVYSVSFSDNNNCDSTLVLNLSIIDDLFYIPSSFSPNSDEKNDFFNLVTEQPFTNYELHIFNNWGELIFSSNNISNGWNGTYMGRNCQSGIYAYRIKFLCSSKEIVKTGTFTLIR
;
A
#
# COMPACT_ATOMS: atom_id res chain seq x y z
N SER A 1 -32.91 13.88 8.49
CA SER A 1 -34.15 14.28 9.19
C SER A 1 -35.27 14.47 8.16
N TYR A 2 -36.48 14.20 8.59
CA TYR A 2 -37.71 14.34 7.80
C TYR A 2 -38.80 15.00 8.63
N THR A 3 -39.40 16.07 8.12
CA THR A 3 -40.54 16.73 8.78
C THR A 3 -41.85 16.18 8.16
N TRP A 4 -42.70 15.60 9.02
CA TRP A 4 -43.92 14.97 8.57
C TRP A 4 -45.13 15.91 8.75
N ILE A 5 -46.32 15.47 8.27
CA ILE A 5 -47.56 16.26 8.29
C ILE A 5 -48.09 16.57 9.70
N ASP A 6 -47.58 15.87 10.73
CA ASP A 6 -47.88 16.15 12.14
C ASP A 6 -47.10 17.36 12.69
N GLY A 7 -46.24 17.99 11.87
CA GLY A 7 -45.38 19.11 12.23
C GLY A 7 -44.12 18.73 12.98
N ASN A 8 -43.89 17.45 13.25
CA ASN A 8 -42.68 16.97 13.93
C ASN A 8 -41.57 16.63 12.96
N THR A 9 -40.32 16.88 13.39
CA THR A 9 -39.11 16.47 12.63
C THR A 9 -38.52 15.22 13.26
N TYR A 10 -38.46 14.15 12.46
CA TYR A 10 -37.90 12.86 12.85
C TYR A 10 -36.42 12.77 12.41
N THR A 11 -35.57 12.39 13.35
CA THR A 11 -34.11 12.18 13.10
C THR A 11 -33.73 10.70 13.13
N SER A 12 -34.69 9.83 13.40
CA SER A 12 -34.55 8.37 13.38
C SER A 12 -35.75 7.73 12.68
N SER A 13 -35.61 6.48 12.26
CA SER A 13 -36.69 5.70 11.67
C SER A 13 -37.90 5.64 12.61
N ASN A 14 -39.08 5.78 12.04
CA ASN A 14 -40.34 5.75 12.81
C ASN A 14 -41.47 5.13 11.97
N ASN A 15 -42.15 4.14 12.54
CA ASN A 15 -43.28 3.46 11.93
C ASN A 15 -44.52 3.44 12.84
N THR A 16 -44.53 4.26 13.87
CA THR A 16 -45.60 4.29 14.89
C THR A 16 -46.32 5.63 14.99
N ALA A 17 -45.70 6.71 14.47
CA ALA A 17 -46.36 8.02 14.49
C ALA A 17 -47.59 8.00 13.61
N THR A 18 -48.69 8.55 14.10
CA THR A 18 -49.99 8.61 13.42
C THR A 18 -50.57 10.01 13.41
N VAL A 19 -51.28 10.34 12.34
CA VAL A 19 -52.07 11.58 12.26
C VAL A 19 -53.48 11.17 11.82
N THR A 20 -54.48 11.74 12.52
CA THR A 20 -55.87 11.59 12.14
C THR A 20 -56.30 12.77 11.29
N LEU A 21 -56.75 12.49 10.10
CA LEU A 21 -57.31 13.47 9.17
C LEU A 21 -58.86 13.29 9.17
N VAL A 22 -59.54 14.38 9.31
CA VAL A 22 -61.01 14.40 9.25
C VAL A 22 -61.42 14.93 7.86
N ASN A 23 -62.30 14.23 7.16
CA ASN A 23 -62.83 14.71 5.89
C ASN A 23 -64.07 15.59 6.09
N ASP A 24 -64.55 16.26 5.01
CA ASP A 24 -65.71 17.13 5.04
C ASP A 24 -66.99 16.44 5.48
N ALA A 25 -67.07 15.11 5.41
CA ALA A 25 -68.20 14.27 5.83
C ALA A 25 -68.07 13.80 7.28
N GLY A 26 -67.02 14.24 8.03
CA GLY A 26 -66.77 13.89 9.42
C GLY A 26 -66.26 12.48 9.66
N CYS A 27 -65.71 11.82 8.63
CA CYS A 27 -65.07 10.50 8.78
C CYS A 27 -63.60 10.67 9.04
N ASP A 28 -63.10 10.02 10.09
CA ASP A 28 -61.67 10.02 10.45
C ASP A 28 -60.86 9.03 9.64
N SER A 29 -59.72 9.48 9.15
CA SER A 29 -58.73 8.63 8.49
C SER A 29 -57.43 8.71 9.27
N VAL A 30 -56.89 7.58 9.71
CA VAL A 30 -55.59 7.51 10.43
C VAL A 30 -54.52 7.14 9.40
N ILE A 31 -53.54 8.03 9.28
CA ILE A 31 -52.32 7.81 8.52
C ILE A 31 -51.18 7.46 9.45
N THR A 32 -50.48 6.41 9.18
CA THR A 32 -49.28 6.00 9.95
C THR A 32 -48.02 6.31 9.15
N LEU A 33 -47.04 6.95 9.78
CA LEU A 33 -45.74 7.20 9.20
C LEU A 33 -44.98 5.85 9.02
N ASN A 34 -44.41 5.66 7.85
CA ASN A 34 -43.44 4.60 7.62
C ASN A 34 -42.13 5.24 7.13
N LEU A 35 -41.31 5.68 8.07
CA LEU A 35 -40.08 6.39 7.82
C LEU A 35 -38.88 5.52 8.15
N ILE A 36 -38.01 5.32 7.16
CA ILE A 36 -36.70 4.69 7.34
C ILE A 36 -35.63 5.77 7.13
N ILE A 37 -34.90 6.09 8.18
CA ILE A 37 -33.73 6.96 8.11
C ILE A 37 -32.50 6.06 8.18
N THR A 38 -31.72 6.08 7.13
CA THR A 38 -30.44 5.40 7.05
C THR A 38 -29.33 6.43 7.22
N THR A 39 -28.24 6.02 7.81
CA THR A 39 -27.04 6.87 8.00
C THR A 39 -25.97 6.43 7.01
N THR A 40 -25.28 7.39 6.44
CA THR A 40 -24.07 7.13 5.65
C THR A 40 -23.03 6.46 6.55
N LYS A 41 -22.38 5.42 6.02
CA LYS A 41 -21.32 4.70 6.74
C LYS A 41 -19.99 4.97 6.07
N THR A 42 -19.02 5.48 6.82
CA THR A 42 -17.63 5.56 6.38
C THR A 42 -16.82 4.45 7.05
N VAL A 43 -16.10 3.68 6.26
CA VAL A 43 -15.19 2.62 6.72
C VAL A 43 -13.78 2.97 6.29
N ASN A 44 -12.86 3.04 7.26
CA ASN A 44 -11.45 3.26 7.00
C ASN A 44 -10.72 1.92 6.85
N VAL A 45 -9.96 1.81 5.78
CA VAL A 45 -9.04 0.71 5.49
C VAL A 45 -7.62 1.27 5.49
N PHE A 46 -6.69 0.58 6.11
CA PHE A 46 -5.27 0.96 6.15
C PHE A 46 -4.48 -0.08 5.38
N ALA A 47 -3.60 0.39 4.50
CA ALA A 47 -2.71 -0.47 3.74
C ALA A 47 -1.32 0.16 3.64
N GLU A 48 -0.32 -0.71 3.61
CA GLU A 48 1.08 -0.33 3.41
C GLU A 48 1.67 -1.18 2.29
N SER A 49 2.46 -0.56 1.42
CA SER A 49 3.10 -1.23 0.31
C SER A 49 4.42 -0.55 -0.06
N CYS A 50 5.31 -1.28 -0.73
CA CYS A 50 6.66 -0.83 -1.04
C CYS A 50 6.80 -0.02 -2.33
N ILE A 51 5.94 -0.19 -3.30
CA ILE A 51 6.08 0.49 -4.60
C ILE A 51 4.71 0.94 -5.10
N SER A 52 3.74 0.05 -5.01
CA SER A 52 2.38 0.33 -5.45
C SER A 52 1.41 -0.63 -4.80
N TYR A 53 0.20 -0.20 -4.66
CA TYR A 53 -0.91 -0.94 -4.07
C TYR A 53 -2.09 -0.96 -5.04
N THR A 54 -2.56 -2.15 -5.39
CA THR A 54 -3.79 -2.29 -6.17
C THR A 54 -4.97 -2.43 -5.22
N TRP A 55 -5.84 -1.45 -5.21
CA TRP A 55 -7.06 -1.51 -4.42
C TRP A 55 -8.14 -2.27 -5.19
N GLU A 56 -8.44 -3.48 -4.72
CA GLU A 56 -9.35 -4.40 -5.42
C GLU A 56 -10.78 -3.85 -5.59
N ILE A 57 -11.20 -2.96 -4.69
CA ILE A 57 -12.54 -2.36 -4.69
C ILE A 57 -12.84 -1.57 -5.99
N ASN A 58 -11.84 -0.87 -6.53
CA ASN A 58 -11.98 -0.09 -7.76
C ASN A 58 -10.99 -0.53 -8.84
N ASN A 59 -10.24 -1.59 -8.58
CA ASN A 59 -9.19 -2.15 -9.45
C ASN A 59 -8.16 -1.11 -9.92
N THR A 60 -7.88 -0.11 -9.06
CA THR A 60 -6.94 0.98 -9.35
C THR A 60 -5.61 0.73 -8.65
N ASN A 61 -4.50 0.93 -9.38
CA ASN A 61 -3.15 0.84 -8.82
C ASN A 61 -2.68 2.23 -8.39
N TYR A 62 -2.31 2.35 -7.11
CA TYR A 62 -1.80 3.57 -6.49
C TYR A 62 -0.31 3.42 -6.21
N SER A 63 0.50 4.37 -6.67
CA SER A 63 1.96 4.41 -6.48
C SER A 63 2.43 5.49 -5.52
N GLN A 64 1.51 6.21 -4.88
CA GLN A 64 1.81 7.26 -3.92
C GLN A 64 1.02 7.06 -2.65
N SER A 65 1.60 7.46 -1.52
CA SER A 65 0.89 7.54 -0.24
C SER A 65 -0.24 8.55 -0.33
N GLY A 66 -1.35 8.25 0.32
CA GLY A 66 -2.49 9.17 0.29
C GLY A 66 -3.75 8.57 0.89
N VAL A 67 -4.79 9.37 0.87
CA VAL A 67 -6.14 8.99 1.27
C VAL A 67 -7.00 8.93 0.03
N TYR A 68 -7.51 7.75 -0.28
CA TYR A 68 -8.35 7.49 -1.45
C TYR A 68 -9.72 7.04 -0.99
N SER A 69 -10.76 7.37 -1.73
CA SER A 69 -12.13 6.99 -1.36
C SER A 69 -12.93 6.49 -2.54
N VAL A 70 -13.84 5.56 -2.24
CA VAL A 70 -14.86 5.07 -3.16
C VAL A 70 -16.20 5.09 -2.46
N SER A 71 -17.19 5.67 -3.11
CA SER A 71 -18.54 5.74 -2.59
C SER A 71 -19.44 4.74 -3.34
N PHE A 72 -20.34 4.12 -2.59
CA PHE A 72 -21.34 3.19 -3.06
C PHE A 72 -22.71 3.69 -2.62
N SER A 73 -23.65 3.77 -3.56
CA SER A 73 -25.04 4.05 -3.25
C SER A 73 -25.83 2.74 -3.24
N ASP A 74 -26.63 2.54 -2.22
CA ASP A 74 -27.58 1.44 -2.18
C ASP A 74 -28.89 1.79 -2.93
N ASN A 75 -29.81 0.82 -3.03
CA ASN A 75 -31.10 1.02 -3.67
C ASN A 75 -32.00 2.06 -2.97
N ASN A 76 -31.63 2.51 -1.76
CA ASN A 76 -32.34 3.50 -0.96
C ASN A 76 -31.64 4.87 -1.00
N ASN A 77 -30.72 5.10 -1.93
CA ASN A 77 -29.89 6.31 -2.04
C ASN A 77 -29.07 6.62 -0.78
N CYS A 78 -28.64 5.58 -0.04
CA CYS A 78 -27.76 5.74 1.10
C CYS A 78 -26.32 5.46 0.69
N ASP A 79 -25.51 6.50 0.78
CA ASP A 79 -24.12 6.43 0.36
C ASP A 79 -23.26 5.83 1.49
N SER A 80 -22.50 4.81 1.18
CA SER A 80 -21.43 4.27 2.01
C SER A 80 -20.09 4.61 1.37
N THR A 81 -19.13 5.08 2.17
CA THR A 81 -17.82 5.45 1.66
C THR A 81 -16.75 4.55 2.30
N LEU A 82 -15.96 3.91 1.45
CA LEU A 82 -14.72 3.28 1.86
C LEU A 82 -13.57 4.28 1.68
N VAL A 83 -12.76 4.44 2.72
CA VAL A 83 -11.60 5.33 2.71
C VAL A 83 -10.35 4.49 2.91
N LEU A 84 -9.49 4.46 1.90
CA LEU A 84 -8.18 3.82 1.96
C LEU A 84 -7.14 4.84 2.42
N ASN A 85 -6.53 4.59 3.58
CA ASN A 85 -5.34 5.28 4.05
C ASN A 85 -4.12 4.45 3.63
N LEU A 86 -3.47 4.86 2.54
CA LEU A 86 -2.37 4.14 1.93
C LEU A 86 -1.04 4.79 2.28
N SER A 87 -0.10 3.97 2.78
CA SER A 87 1.31 4.31 2.95
C SER A 87 2.14 3.57 1.91
N ILE A 88 2.79 4.28 1.02
CA ILE A 88 3.82 3.76 0.13
C ILE A 88 5.17 4.15 0.72
N ILE A 89 6.03 3.15 0.92
CA ILE A 89 7.35 3.38 1.50
C ILE A 89 8.33 3.58 0.35
N ASP A 90 8.73 4.83 0.07
CA ASP A 90 9.54 5.19 -1.10
C ASP A 90 11.04 4.98 -0.88
N ASP A 91 11.56 5.23 0.33
CA ASP A 91 12.99 5.15 0.67
C ASP A 91 13.35 3.84 1.40
N LEU A 92 13.00 2.70 0.79
CA LEU A 92 13.19 1.40 1.41
C LEU A 92 14.63 0.92 1.43
N PHE A 93 15.42 1.31 0.42
CA PHE A 93 16.76 0.79 0.24
C PHE A 93 17.59 1.67 -0.70
N TYR A 94 18.88 1.57 -0.54
CA TYR A 94 19.87 2.17 -1.42
C TYR A 94 20.80 1.09 -1.97
N ILE A 95 21.07 1.14 -3.28
CA ILE A 95 22.07 0.28 -3.95
C ILE A 95 23.25 1.17 -4.35
N PRO A 96 24.44 0.95 -3.80
CA PRO A 96 25.61 1.74 -4.15
C PRO A 96 25.96 1.65 -5.64
N SER A 97 26.35 2.76 -6.26
CA SER A 97 26.87 2.78 -7.63
C SER A 97 28.35 2.43 -7.72
N SER A 98 29.05 2.43 -6.56
CA SER A 98 30.46 2.06 -6.44
C SER A 98 30.79 1.64 -5.01
N PHE A 99 31.86 0.87 -4.85
CA PHE A 99 32.44 0.55 -3.54
C PHE A 99 33.95 0.37 -3.65
N SER A 100 34.65 0.50 -2.51
CA SER A 100 36.12 0.43 -2.45
C SER A 100 36.55 -0.40 -1.24
N PRO A 101 36.86 -1.70 -1.43
CA PRO A 101 37.28 -2.57 -0.35
C PRO A 101 38.77 -2.32 0.03
N ASN A 102 39.01 -1.24 0.78
CA ASN A 102 40.31 -0.78 1.24
C ASN A 102 40.52 -0.96 2.76
N SER A 103 39.53 -1.53 3.45
CA SER A 103 39.53 -1.78 4.89
C SER A 103 39.53 -0.51 5.76
N ASP A 104 38.90 0.56 5.29
CA ASP A 104 38.71 1.79 6.05
C ASP A 104 37.34 1.86 6.76
N GLU A 105 36.60 0.74 6.75
CA GLU A 105 35.26 0.58 7.30
C GLU A 105 34.16 1.38 6.55
N LYS A 106 34.48 1.94 5.39
CA LYS A 106 33.55 2.69 4.56
C LYS A 106 33.44 2.10 3.18
N ASN A 107 32.24 1.66 2.82
CA ASN A 107 31.99 1.07 1.49
C ASN A 107 32.93 -0.09 1.11
N ASP A 108 33.37 -0.87 2.11
CA ASP A 108 34.23 -2.03 1.91
C ASP A 108 33.48 -3.23 1.32
N PHE A 109 32.15 -3.18 1.34
CA PHE A 109 31.29 -4.22 0.83
C PHE A 109 30.23 -3.65 -0.12
N PHE A 110 29.96 -4.36 -1.20
CA PHE A 110 28.81 -4.09 -2.04
C PHE A 110 27.59 -4.90 -1.55
N ASN A 111 26.57 -4.23 -1.07
CA ASN A 111 25.31 -4.82 -0.65
C ASN A 111 24.16 -3.82 -0.81
N LEU A 112 22.95 -4.30 -0.63
CA LEU A 112 21.77 -3.46 -0.44
C LEU A 112 21.83 -2.81 0.93
N VAL A 113 21.69 -1.50 1.00
CA VAL A 113 21.60 -0.74 2.25
C VAL A 113 20.14 -0.47 2.55
N THR A 114 19.67 -0.89 3.72
CA THR A 114 18.28 -0.71 4.15
C THR A 114 18.17 -0.76 5.67
N GLU A 115 17.18 -0.06 6.19
CA GLU A 115 16.75 -0.17 7.60
C GLU A 115 15.54 -1.12 7.76
N GLN A 116 14.97 -1.60 6.64
CA GLN A 116 13.77 -2.43 6.63
C GLN A 116 14.13 -3.92 6.63
N PRO A 117 13.37 -4.74 7.36
CA PRO A 117 13.54 -6.20 7.34
C PRO A 117 12.93 -6.77 6.06
N PHE A 118 13.73 -6.95 5.03
CA PHE A 118 13.31 -7.70 3.84
C PHE A 118 13.44 -9.20 4.06
N THR A 119 12.53 -9.95 3.45
CA THR A 119 12.57 -11.42 3.47
C THR A 119 12.90 -11.95 2.08
N ASN A 120 13.36 -13.20 2.02
CA ASN A 120 13.75 -13.87 0.77
C ASN A 120 14.76 -13.06 -0.06
N TYR A 121 15.74 -12.48 0.63
CA TYR A 121 16.81 -11.71 0.00
C TYR A 121 17.77 -12.62 -0.76
N GLU A 122 18.09 -12.23 -1.97
CA GLU A 122 19.13 -12.86 -2.82
C GLU A 122 19.94 -11.76 -3.50
N LEU A 123 21.26 -11.80 -3.37
CA LEU A 123 22.21 -10.96 -4.10
C LEU A 123 23.06 -11.87 -4.98
N HIS A 124 23.08 -11.57 -6.26
CA HIS A 124 24.00 -12.18 -7.23
C HIS A 124 24.86 -11.09 -7.89
N ILE A 125 26.16 -11.34 -8.00
CA ILE A 125 27.10 -10.45 -8.66
C ILE A 125 27.78 -11.21 -9.79
N PHE A 126 27.88 -10.56 -10.94
CA PHE A 126 28.42 -11.12 -12.16
C PHE A 126 29.59 -10.26 -12.66
N ASN A 127 30.61 -10.93 -13.21
CA ASN A 127 31.68 -10.26 -13.93
C ASN A 127 31.24 -9.81 -15.34
N ASN A 128 32.15 -9.19 -16.10
CA ASN A 128 31.86 -8.69 -17.45
C ASN A 128 31.54 -9.78 -18.47
N TRP A 129 31.81 -11.02 -18.12
CA TRP A 129 31.54 -12.18 -18.98
C TRP A 129 30.21 -12.86 -18.66
N GLY A 130 29.49 -12.33 -17.65
CA GLY A 130 28.23 -12.89 -17.15
C GLY A 130 28.40 -14.08 -16.21
N GLU A 131 29.65 -14.37 -15.77
CA GLU A 131 29.91 -15.40 -14.78
C GLU A 131 29.48 -14.93 -13.39
N LEU A 132 28.75 -15.79 -12.66
CA LEU A 132 28.37 -15.55 -11.26
C LEU A 132 29.61 -15.68 -10.36
N ILE A 133 30.04 -14.57 -9.76
CA ILE A 133 31.26 -14.52 -8.93
C ILE A 133 30.96 -14.38 -7.44
N PHE A 134 29.73 -13.98 -7.07
CA PHE A 134 29.29 -13.91 -5.67
C PHE A 134 27.79 -14.12 -5.58
N SER A 135 27.36 -14.80 -4.51
CA SER A 135 25.96 -14.90 -4.15
C SER A 135 25.79 -14.87 -2.63
N SER A 136 24.70 -14.24 -2.16
CA SER A 136 24.32 -14.20 -0.76
C SER A 136 22.81 -14.18 -0.62
N ASN A 137 22.29 -14.87 0.37
CA ASN A 137 20.90 -14.79 0.82
C ASN A 137 20.77 -14.04 2.16
N ASN A 138 21.84 -13.44 2.64
CA ASN A 138 21.88 -12.63 3.84
C ASN A 138 22.24 -11.19 3.49
N ILE A 139 21.35 -10.25 3.81
CA ILE A 139 21.52 -8.83 3.49
C ILE A 139 22.74 -8.20 4.16
N SER A 140 23.18 -8.74 5.30
CA SER A 140 24.40 -8.28 5.99
C SER A 140 25.69 -8.84 5.40
N ASN A 141 25.59 -9.77 4.43
CA ASN A 141 26.76 -10.39 3.80
C ASN A 141 26.96 -9.84 2.38
N GLY A 142 27.62 -8.69 2.31
CA GLY A 142 27.98 -8.04 1.04
C GLY A 142 29.23 -8.62 0.39
N TRP A 143 29.44 -8.31 -0.89
CA TRP A 143 30.62 -8.70 -1.63
C TRP A 143 31.80 -7.78 -1.31
N ASN A 144 32.92 -8.36 -0.95
CA ASN A 144 34.17 -7.66 -0.61
C ASN A 144 35.13 -7.46 -1.78
N GLY A 145 34.71 -7.70 -3.02
CA GLY A 145 35.53 -7.54 -4.20
C GLY A 145 36.52 -8.69 -4.44
N THR A 146 36.28 -9.89 -3.86
CA THR A 146 37.11 -11.08 -4.10
C THR A 146 36.38 -12.19 -4.80
N TYR A 147 37.07 -12.98 -5.60
CA TYR A 147 36.55 -14.20 -6.21
C TYR A 147 37.61 -15.32 -6.14
N MET A 148 37.24 -16.50 -5.67
CA MET A 148 38.16 -17.63 -5.43
C MET A 148 39.41 -17.26 -4.62
N GLY A 149 39.23 -16.40 -3.58
CA GLY A 149 40.32 -15.97 -2.70
C GLY A 149 41.25 -14.94 -3.31
N ARG A 150 40.98 -14.41 -4.48
CA ARG A 150 41.79 -13.39 -5.16
C ARG A 150 41.02 -12.11 -5.34
N ASN A 151 41.72 -10.99 -5.26
CA ASN A 151 41.16 -9.69 -5.55
C ASN A 151 40.70 -9.58 -7.00
N CYS A 152 39.46 -9.16 -7.20
CA CYS A 152 38.95 -8.80 -8.51
C CYS A 152 39.55 -7.46 -8.97
N GLN A 153 39.67 -7.26 -10.28
CA GLN A 153 40.17 -6.01 -10.86
C GLN A 153 39.16 -4.86 -10.68
N SER A 154 39.65 -3.64 -10.56
CA SER A 154 38.80 -2.45 -10.66
C SER A 154 38.06 -2.43 -11.98
N GLY A 155 36.79 -2.10 -11.95
CA GLY A 155 35.96 -2.12 -13.13
C GLY A 155 34.46 -2.24 -12.82
N ILE A 156 33.68 -2.41 -13.87
CA ILE A 156 32.22 -2.49 -13.80
C ILE A 156 31.82 -3.96 -13.60
N TYR A 157 30.88 -4.16 -12.70
CA TYR A 157 30.26 -5.46 -12.39
C TYR A 157 28.74 -5.32 -12.48
N ALA A 158 28.06 -6.41 -12.81
CA ALA A 158 26.60 -6.44 -12.81
C ALA A 158 26.07 -7.09 -11.53
N TYR A 159 24.89 -6.63 -11.10
CA TYR A 159 24.18 -7.24 -9.98
C TYR A 159 22.75 -7.60 -10.33
N ARG A 160 22.24 -8.60 -9.64
CA ARG A 160 20.83 -8.89 -9.52
C ARG A 160 20.48 -9.06 -8.04
N ILE A 161 19.57 -8.23 -7.55
CA ILE A 161 19.06 -8.29 -6.17
C ILE A 161 17.59 -8.65 -6.26
N LYS A 162 17.17 -9.59 -5.41
CA LYS A 162 15.79 -10.01 -5.27
C LYS A 162 15.42 -10.05 -3.79
N PHE A 163 14.24 -9.59 -3.44
CA PHE A 163 13.69 -9.65 -2.08
C PHE A 163 12.18 -9.54 -2.09
N LEU A 164 11.53 -9.95 -0.99
CA LEU A 164 10.12 -9.70 -0.77
C LEU A 164 9.92 -8.46 0.11
N CYS A 165 9.01 -7.60 -0.31
CA CYS A 165 8.51 -6.50 0.47
C CYS A 165 6.99 -6.51 0.48
N SER A 166 6.38 -6.59 1.65
CA SER A 166 4.91 -6.71 1.82
C SER A 166 4.29 -7.78 0.90
N SER A 167 4.91 -8.97 0.84
CA SER A 167 4.51 -10.11 0.00
C SER A 167 4.69 -9.92 -1.51
N LYS A 168 5.23 -8.80 -1.97
CA LYS A 168 5.55 -8.54 -3.38
C LYS A 168 7.03 -8.81 -3.64
N GLU A 169 7.31 -9.62 -4.66
CA GLU A 169 8.69 -9.84 -5.10
C GLU A 169 9.22 -8.62 -5.86
N ILE A 170 10.35 -8.11 -5.41
CA ILE A 170 11.09 -7.02 -6.04
C ILE A 170 12.38 -7.57 -6.62
N VAL A 171 12.61 -7.30 -7.88
CA VAL A 171 13.87 -7.63 -8.57
C VAL A 171 14.50 -6.36 -9.09
N LYS A 172 15.76 -6.12 -8.70
CA LYS A 172 16.58 -5.01 -9.19
C LYS A 172 17.81 -5.56 -9.88
N THR A 173 18.11 -5.03 -11.03
CA THR A 173 19.34 -5.32 -11.80
C THR A 173 20.02 -4.03 -12.17
N GLY A 174 21.32 -4.05 -12.27
CA GLY A 174 22.10 -2.88 -12.64
C GLY A 174 23.58 -3.18 -12.66
N THR A 175 24.38 -2.14 -12.73
CA THR A 175 25.84 -2.20 -12.68
C THR A 175 26.37 -1.30 -11.60
N PHE A 176 27.57 -1.62 -11.11
CA PHE A 176 28.30 -0.81 -10.13
C PHE A 176 29.80 -0.92 -10.41
N THR A 177 30.58 -0.03 -9.84
CA THR A 177 32.03 0.05 -10.02
C THR A 177 32.78 -0.40 -8.78
N LEU A 178 33.67 -1.37 -8.95
CA LEU A 178 34.71 -1.70 -7.95
C LEU A 178 35.90 -0.77 -8.15
N ILE A 179 36.30 -0.07 -7.09
CA ILE A 179 37.44 0.86 -7.05
C ILE A 179 38.49 0.27 -6.12
N ARG A 180 39.77 0.24 -6.55
CA ARG A 180 40.92 -0.16 -5.72
C ARG A 180 42.07 0.82 -5.90
#